data_df8f7ed4cf88f187c0dc6d7c9c68503a
#
_entry.id   df8f7ed4cf88f187c0dc6d7c9c68503a
#
_cell.length_a   1.000
_cell.length_b   1.000
_cell.length_c   1.000
_cell.angle_alpha   90.00
_cell.angle_beta   90.00
_cell.angle_gamma   90.00
#
_symmetry.space_group_name_H-M   'P 1'
#
loop_
_entity.id
_entity.type
_entity.pdbx_description
1 polymer ?
#
loop_
_entity_poly.entity_id
_entity_poly.type
_entity_poly.pdbx_seq_one_letter_code
_entity_poly.pdbx_strand_id
1 'polypeptide(L)'
;EQLMNEQELQRLVEDISQAVFDKPFRHRASFNRRLKTTGGRYHLGSHDLDFNPLVLELHGAEEMEKVVKHELCHYHLHLEGRGYLHRDADFRKLLKESGGSRFVKDLRQTGTIVPPKWLYSCSACGQLYPRKRRIDLKKYVCGKCKGKLRLKSQITTR
;
A
#
# COMPACT_ATOMS: atom_id res chain seq x y z
N GLU A 1 22.01 2.56 7.87
CA GLU A 1 21.28 2.10 9.04
C GLU A 1 20.44 0.89 8.71
N GLN A 2 20.69 -0.20 9.39
CA GLN A 2 20.01 -1.46 9.11
C GLN A 2 18.67 -1.52 9.85
N LEU A 3 17.58 -1.52 9.09
CA LEU A 3 16.24 -1.46 9.68
C LEU A 3 15.83 -2.76 10.35
N MET A 4 16.00 -3.89 9.66
CA MET A 4 15.61 -5.19 10.20
C MET A 4 16.20 -6.28 9.31
N ASN A 5 16.79 -7.32 9.90
CA ASN A 5 17.25 -8.48 9.14
C ASN A 5 16.17 -9.56 9.10
N GLU A 6 16.40 -10.63 8.33
CA GLU A 6 15.42 -11.71 8.18
C GLU A 6 15.15 -12.47 9.47
N GLN A 7 16.12 -12.61 10.34
CA GLN A 7 15.94 -13.26 11.64
C GLN A 7 15.02 -12.45 12.54
N GLU A 8 15.20 -11.14 12.54
CA GLU A 8 14.33 -10.23 13.29
C GLU A 8 12.91 -10.24 12.73
N LEU A 9 12.76 -10.30 11.41
CA LEU A 9 11.46 -10.40 10.77
C LEU A 9 10.78 -11.72 11.15
N GLN A 10 11.49 -12.83 11.10
CA GLN A 10 10.96 -14.13 11.48
C GLN A 10 10.43 -14.10 12.91
N ARG A 11 11.21 -13.54 13.83
CA ARG A 11 10.82 -13.42 15.24
C ARG A 11 9.62 -12.49 15.41
N LEU A 12 9.59 -11.38 14.68
CA LEU A 12 8.46 -10.45 14.72
C LEU A 12 7.16 -11.15 14.30
N VAL A 13 7.20 -11.91 13.22
CA VAL A 13 6.02 -12.64 12.73
C VAL A 13 5.59 -13.70 13.74
N GLU A 14 6.54 -14.44 14.30
CA GLU A 14 6.24 -15.44 15.31
C GLU A 14 5.63 -14.83 16.57
N ASP A 15 6.19 -13.72 17.03
CA ASP A 15 5.69 -13.01 18.22
C ASP A 15 4.29 -12.45 18.01
N ILE A 16 4.04 -11.83 16.86
CA ILE A 16 2.71 -11.30 16.53
C ILE A 16 1.70 -12.44 16.41
N SER A 17 2.08 -13.54 15.79
CA SER A 17 1.21 -14.70 15.65
C SER A 17 0.77 -15.23 17.01
N GLN A 18 1.71 -15.39 17.93
CA GLN A 18 1.42 -15.87 19.25
C GLN A 18 0.63 -14.86 20.10
N ALA A 19 1.03 -13.58 20.05
CA ALA A 19 0.42 -12.56 20.89
C ALA A 19 -0.99 -12.15 20.42
N VAL A 20 -1.21 -12.09 19.12
CA VAL A 20 -2.47 -11.57 18.55
C VAL A 20 -3.43 -12.70 18.19
N PHE A 21 -2.92 -13.79 17.62
CA PHE A 21 -3.74 -14.90 17.14
C PHE A 21 -3.79 -16.10 18.09
N ASP A 22 -2.95 -16.10 19.11
CA ASP A 22 -2.80 -17.20 20.07
C ASP A 22 -2.45 -18.53 19.38
N LYS A 23 -1.66 -18.44 18.31
CA LYS A 23 -1.24 -19.58 17.49
C LYS A 23 0.19 -19.38 17.03
N PRO A 24 0.98 -20.46 16.93
CA PRO A 24 2.36 -20.35 16.47
C PRO A 24 2.43 -20.12 14.95
N PHE A 25 3.43 -19.36 14.52
CA PHE A 25 3.81 -19.31 13.12
C PHE A 25 4.93 -20.32 12.90
N ARG A 26 4.66 -21.36 12.10
CA ARG A 26 5.57 -22.50 11.94
C ARG A 26 6.30 -22.55 10.60
N HIS A 27 6.13 -21.52 9.79
CA HIS A 27 6.74 -21.45 8.48
C HIS A 27 7.74 -20.30 8.41
N ARG A 28 8.14 -19.89 7.23
CA ARG A 28 9.20 -18.90 7.05
C ARG A 28 8.65 -17.54 6.66
N ALA A 29 9.19 -16.49 7.27
CA ALA A 29 8.96 -15.11 6.87
C ALA A 29 10.25 -14.53 6.31
N SER A 30 10.17 -13.84 5.19
CA SER A 30 11.34 -13.25 4.53
C SER A 30 10.98 -11.93 3.85
N PHE A 31 11.97 -11.11 3.60
CA PHE A 31 11.81 -9.92 2.78
C PHE A 31 11.94 -10.28 1.31
N ASN A 32 11.12 -9.65 0.46
CA ASN A 32 11.17 -9.84 -0.98
C ASN A 32 11.18 -8.49 -1.68
N ARG A 33 12.35 -8.10 -2.18
CA ARG A 33 12.54 -6.81 -2.85
C ARG A 33 11.91 -6.75 -4.25
N ARG A 34 11.44 -7.89 -4.76
CA ARG A 34 10.71 -7.94 -6.04
C ARG A 34 9.29 -7.41 -5.92
N LEU A 35 8.73 -7.40 -4.71
CA LEU A 35 7.44 -6.77 -4.47
C LEU A 35 7.59 -5.26 -4.65
N LYS A 36 6.68 -4.64 -5.40
CA LYS A 36 6.74 -3.20 -5.68
C LYS A 36 5.72 -2.40 -4.90
N THR A 37 4.45 -2.68 -5.12
CA THR A 37 3.34 -1.97 -4.46
C THR A 37 2.61 -2.83 -3.44
N THR A 38 2.86 -4.12 -3.44
CA THR A 38 2.28 -5.06 -2.48
C THR A 38 3.11 -5.08 -1.21
N GLY A 39 2.47 -4.92 -0.06
CA GLY A 39 3.15 -4.89 1.23
C GLY A 39 3.64 -6.25 1.70
N GLY A 40 2.89 -7.31 1.37
CA GLY A 40 3.25 -8.68 1.73
C GLY A 40 2.50 -9.68 0.88
N ARG A 41 2.86 -10.94 1.01
CA ARG A 41 2.25 -12.01 0.24
C ARG A 41 2.30 -13.32 1.02
N TYR A 42 1.21 -14.08 0.98
CA TYR A 42 1.14 -15.42 1.53
C TYR A 42 1.19 -16.43 0.39
N HIS A 43 2.08 -17.43 0.52
CA HIS A 43 2.24 -18.49 -0.48
C HIS A 43 1.40 -19.72 -0.08
N LEU A 44 0.40 -20.04 -0.89
CA LEU A 44 -0.51 -21.14 -0.62
C LEU A 44 0.17 -22.51 -0.62
N GLY A 45 1.21 -22.68 -1.43
CA GLY A 45 1.91 -23.94 -1.56
C GLY A 45 2.87 -24.25 -0.42
N SER A 46 3.69 -23.27 -0.04
CA SER A 46 4.72 -23.43 0.98
C SER A 46 4.28 -22.96 2.36
N HIS A 47 3.22 -22.16 2.45
CA HIS A 47 2.73 -21.50 3.65
C HIS A 47 3.69 -20.44 4.18
N ASP A 48 4.61 -19.97 3.35
CA ASP A 48 5.58 -18.96 3.72
C ASP A 48 5.00 -17.56 3.49
N LEU A 49 5.55 -16.59 4.19
CA LEU A 49 5.18 -15.18 4.05
C LEU A 49 6.36 -14.38 3.49
N ASP A 50 6.07 -13.52 2.51
CA ASP A 50 7.03 -12.54 2.01
C ASP A 50 6.56 -11.15 2.41
N PHE A 51 7.49 -10.27 2.68
CA PHE A 51 7.19 -8.88 3.02
C PHE A 51 8.04 -7.92 2.19
N ASN A 52 7.43 -6.81 1.80
CA ASN A 52 8.13 -5.77 1.07
C ASN A 52 8.89 -4.89 2.05
N PRO A 53 10.23 -4.83 1.96
CA PRO A 53 11.01 -4.00 2.89
C PRO A 53 10.67 -2.51 2.79
N LEU A 54 10.07 -2.06 1.69
CA LEU A 54 9.65 -0.66 1.55
C LEU A 54 8.59 -0.25 2.58
N VAL A 55 7.78 -1.19 3.08
CA VAL A 55 6.82 -0.88 4.14
C VAL A 55 7.55 -0.34 5.36
N LEU A 56 8.59 -1.04 5.78
CA LEU A 56 9.40 -0.64 6.93
C LEU A 56 10.20 0.63 6.64
N GLU A 57 10.81 0.71 5.46
CA GLU A 57 11.65 1.85 5.07
C GLU A 57 10.87 3.16 4.93
N LEU A 58 9.67 3.12 4.37
CA LEU A 58 8.86 4.31 4.08
C LEU A 58 7.86 4.65 5.18
N HIS A 59 7.33 3.66 5.87
CA HIS A 59 6.21 3.85 6.79
C HIS A 59 6.49 3.41 8.22
N GLY A 60 7.61 2.71 8.47
CA GLY A 60 8.03 2.33 9.82
C GLY A 60 7.44 1.03 10.34
N ALA A 61 7.83 0.71 11.58
CA ALA A 61 7.51 -0.57 12.22
C ALA A 61 6.01 -0.79 12.46
N GLU A 62 5.26 0.27 12.79
CA GLU A 62 3.82 0.16 13.01
C GLU A 62 3.07 -0.34 11.80
N GLU A 63 3.39 0.21 10.61
CA GLU A 63 2.76 -0.24 9.37
C GLU A 63 3.20 -1.64 9.02
N MET A 64 4.46 -1.98 9.28
CA MET A 64 4.96 -3.33 9.07
C MET A 64 4.17 -4.35 9.89
N GLU A 65 3.89 -4.04 11.16
CA GLU A 65 3.09 -4.91 12.03
C GLU A 65 1.68 -5.13 11.48
N LYS A 66 1.06 -4.08 10.91
CA LYS A 66 -0.27 -4.19 10.31
C LYS A 66 -0.27 -5.11 9.10
N VAL A 67 0.78 -5.03 8.28
CA VAL A 67 0.95 -5.93 7.13
C VAL A 67 1.18 -7.37 7.59
N VAL A 68 2.00 -7.55 8.61
CA VAL A 68 2.23 -8.88 9.20
C VAL A 68 0.92 -9.50 9.67
N LYS A 69 0.09 -8.72 10.37
CA LYS A 69 -1.22 -9.19 10.84
C LYS A 69 -2.13 -9.56 9.67
N HIS A 70 -2.12 -8.79 8.59
CA HIS A 70 -2.90 -9.08 7.38
C HIS A 70 -2.51 -10.43 6.78
N GLU A 71 -1.22 -10.67 6.60
CA GLU A 71 -0.73 -11.93 6.03
C GLU A 71 -0.94 -13.12 6.96
N LEU A 72 -0.84 -12.91 8.28
CA LEU A 72 -1.13 -13.95 9.24
C LEU A 72 -2.61 -14.35 9.26
N CYS A 73 -3.52 -13.43 8.93
CA CYS A 73 -4.93 -13.77 8.75
C CYS A 73 -5.10 -14.79 7.62
N HIS A 74 -4.48 -14.55 6.47
CA HIS A 74 -4.49 -15.52 5.37
C HIS A 74 -3.89 -16.85 5.80
N TYR A 75 -2.75 -16.80 6.44
CA TYR A 75 -1.99 -17.97 6.89
C TYR A 75 -2.80 -18.87 7.80
N HIS A 76 -3.31 -18.32 8.90
CA HIS A 76 -4.04 -19.12 9.89
C HIS A 76 -5.38 -19.64 9.35
N LEU A 77 -6.12 -18.82 8.61
CA LEU A 77 -7.40 -19.25 8.06
C LEU A 77 -7.21 -20.34 7.00
N HIS A 78 -6.19 -20.21 6.17
CA HIS A 78 -5.90 -21.23 5.16
C HIS A 78 -5.53 -22.57 5.81
N LEU A 79 -4.67 -22.55 6.84
CA LEU A 79 -4.28 -23.77 7.55
C LEU A 79 -5.46 -24.43 8.28
N GLU A 80 -6.43 -23.63 8.72
CA GLU A 80 -7.63 -24.11 9.40
C GLU A 80 -8.72 -24.57 8.44
N GLY A 81 -8.54 -24.38 7.13
CA GLY A 81 -9.55 -24.71 6.15
C GLY A 81 -10.75 -23.78 6.17
N ARG A 82 -10.55 -22.53 6.65
CA ARG A 82 -11.59 -21.50 6.73
C ARG A 82 -11.44 -20.48 5.59
N GLY A 83 -12.38 -19.54 5.48
CA GLY A 83 -12.34 -18.54 4.43
C GLY A 83 -11.18 -17.56 4.57
N TYR A 84 -10.16 -17.71 3.74
CA TYR A 84 -8.91 -16.95 3.82
C TYR A 84 -8.77 -15.85 2.76
N LEU A 85 -9.75 -15.68 1.89
CA LEU A 85 -9.71 -14.66 0.85
C LEU A 85 -10.30 -13.33 1.36
N HIS A 86 -9.88 -12.22 0.76
CA HIS A 86 -10.34 -10.88 1.17
C HIS A 86 -11.87 -10.74 1.16
N ARG A 87 -12.55 -11.45 0.27
CA ARG A 87 -14.02 -11.42 0.18
C ARG A 87 -14.71 -12.26 1.25
N ASP A 88 -13.98 -13.14 1.92
CA ASP A 88 -14.57 -14.07 2.88
C ASP A 88 -14.87 -13.40 4.21
N ALA A 89 -15.98 -13.75 4.82
CA ALA A 89 -16.41 -13.18 6.10
C ALA A 89 -15.41 -13.53 7.22
N ASP A 90 -14.87 -14.76 7.20
CA ASP A 90 -13.89 -15.20 8.18
C ASP A 90 -12.64 -14.30 8.14
N PHE A 91 -12.15 -13.98 6.94
CA PHE A 91 -10.99 -13.12 6.78
C PHE A 91 -11.27 -11.71 7.29
N ARG A 92 -12.39 -11.12 6.88
CA ARG A 92 -12.74 -9.75 7.28
C ARG A 92 -12.89 -9.61 8.79
N LYS A 93 -13.50 -10.61 9.42
CA LYS A 93 -13.69 -10.64 10.86
C LYS A 93 -12.36 -10.74 11.60
N LEU A 94 -11.51 -11.68 11.20
CA LEU A 94 -10.21 -11.89 11.83
C LEU A 94 -9.30 -10.68 11.64
N LEU A 95 -9.30 -10.08 10.45
CA LEU A 95 -8.52 -8.89 10.16
C LEU A 95 -8.91 -7.73 11.09
N LYS A 96 -10.19 -7.51 11.27
CA LYS A 96 -10.70 -6.48 12.16
C LYS A 96 -10.31 -6.74 13.62
N GLU A 97 -10.47 -7.98 14.07
CA GLU A 97 -10.15 -8.37 15.45
C GLU A 97 -8.66 -8.25 15.74
N SER A 98 -7.81 -8.56 14.76
CA SER A 98 -6.36 -8.53 14.94
C SER A 98 -5.77 -7.11 14.85
N GLY A 99 -6.51 -6.17 14.29
CA GLY A 99 -6.00 -4.82 14.05
C GLY A 99 -5.11 -4.72 12.82
N GLY A 100 -5.17 -5.70 11.92
CA GLY A 100 -4.42 -5.66 10.67
C GLY A 100 -5.01 -4.66 9.68
N SER A 101 -4.27 -4.34 8.65
CA SER A 101 -4.67 -3.40 7.62
C SER A 101 -5.02 -4.13 6.33
N ARG A 102 -6.18 -3.82 5.75
CA ARG A 102 -6.58 -4.38 4.46
C ARG A 102 -5.73 -3.82 3.32
N PHE A 103 -5.35 -2.56 3.43
CA PHE A 103 -4.57 -1.88 2.41
C PHE A 103 -3.25 -1.40 3.00
N VAL A 104 -2.18 -1.54 2.25
CA VAL A 104 -0.89 -1.00 2.62
C VAL A 104 -0.84 0.47 2.17
N LYS A 105 -0.13 1.30 2.93
CA LYS A 105 0.11 2.68 2.52
C LYS A 105 0.95 2.70 1.24
N ASP A 106 0.84 3.79 0.49
CA ASP A 106 1.52 3.93 -0.81
C ASP A 106 3.01 3.63 -0.69
N LEU A 107 3.48 2.66 -1.45
CA LEU A 107 4.87 2.24 -1.48
C LEU A 107 5.65 2.82 -2.67
N ARG A 108 5.00 3.67 -3.47
CA ARG A 108 5.71 4.32 -4.58
C ARG A 108 6.75 5.28 -4.03
N GLN A 109 7.94 5.17 -4.57
CA GLN A 109 9.01 6.06 -4.17
C GLN A 109 8.82 7.44 -4.79
N THR A 110 9.30 8.46 -4.10
CA THR A 110 9.14 9.85 -4.55
C THR A 110 9.68 10.09 -5.96
N GLY A 111 10.73 9.36 -6.36
CA GLY A 111 11.28 9.45 -7.70
C GLY A 111 10.37 8.94 -8.81
N THR A 112 9.31 8.20 -8.46
CA THR A 112 8.34 7.70 -9.43
C THR A 112 7.14 8.64 -9.60
N ILE A 113 7.03 9.66 -8.75
CA ILE A 113 5.97 10.64 -8.85
C ILE A 113 6.33 11.61 -9.99
N VAL A 114 5.52 11.60 -11.04
CA VAL A 114 5.72 12.50 -12.18
C VAL A 114 5.13 13.87 -11.80
N PRO A 115 5.97 14.92 -11.73
CA PRO A 115 5.44 16.25 -11.44
C PRO A 115 4.51 16.75 -12.56
N PRO A 116 3.59 17.68 -12.26
CA PRO A 116 2.70 18.21 -13.28
C PRO A 116 3.50 18.99 -14.33
N LYS A 117 3.18 18.77 -15.62
CA LYS A 117 3.84 19.42 -16.76
C LYS A 117 3.03 20.57 -17.33
N TRP A 118 1.74 20.57 -17.10
CA TRP A 118 0.81 21.52 -17.71
C TRP A 118 0.11 22.30 -16.63
N LEU A 119 0.14 23.63 -16.74
CA LEU A 119 -0.57 24.51 -15.83
C LEU A 119 -1.69 25.21 -16.59
N TYR A 120 -2.92 24.93 -16.15
CA TYR A 120 -4.11 25.57 -16.71
C TYR A 120 -4.66 26.56 -15.69
N SER A 121 -5.37 27.57 -16.19
CA SER A 121 -6.05 28.52 -15.30
C SER A 121 -7.46 28.78 -15.82
N CYS A 122 -8.38 29.08 -14.91
CA CYS A 122 -9.71 29.52 -15.30
C CYS A 122 -9.66 30.95 -15.78
N SER A 123 -10.23 31.20 -16.95
CA SER A 123 -10.27 32.55 -17.51
C SER A 123 -11.21 33.52 -16.77
N ALA A 124 -12.12 32.94 -15.94
CA ALA A 124 -13.10 33.72 -15.19
C ALA A 124 -12.65 34.00 -13.74
N CYS A 125 -12.28 32.98 -13.00
CA CYS A 125 -11.94 33.12 -11.57
C CYS A 125 -10.44 33.00 -11.24
N GLY A 126 -9.62 32.63 -12.21
CA GLY A 126 -8.18 32.51 -11.99
C GLY A 126 -7.69 31.27 -11.28
N GLN A 127 -8.59 30.33 -10.97
CA GLN A 127 -8.21 29.09 -10.30
C GLN A 127 -7.16 28.32 -11.12
N LEU A 128 -6.12 27.85 -10.47
CA LEU A 128 -5.04 27.10 -11.12
C LEU A 128 -5.33 25.60 -11.08
N TYR A 129 -4.98 24.92 -12.20
CA TYR A 129 -5.16 23.49 -12.35
C TYR A 129 -3.88 22.85 -12.90
N PRO A 130 -2.95 22.42 -12.03
CA PRO A 130 -1.78 21.67 -12.49
C PRO A 130 -2.19 20.26 -12.91
N ARG A 131 -1.70 19.81 -14.06
CA ARG A 131 -2.03 18.48 -14.60
C ARG A 131 -0.78 17.79 -15.15
N LYS A 132 -0.74 16.49 -15.01
CA LYS A 132 0.36 15.67 -15.53
C LYS A 132 0.23 15.42 -17.02
N ARG A 133 -0.99 15.44 -17.52
CA ARG A 133 -1.31 15.22 -18.93
C ARG A 133 -2.07 16.41 -19.49
N ARG A 134 -1.94 16.58 -20.82
CA ARG A 134 -2.68 17.61 -21.53
C ARG A 134 -4.18 17.29 -21.48
N ILE A 135 -5.01 18.28 -21.16
CA ILE A 135 -6.46 18.12 -21.11
C ILE A 135 -7.14 18.77 -22.31
N ASP A 136 -8.32 18.28 -22.66
CA ASP A 136 -9.13 18.83 -23.73
C ASP A 136 -9.93 20.03 -23.20
N LEU A 137 -9.52 21.21 -23.60
CA LEU A 137 -10.15 22.47 -23.15
C LEU A 137 -11.59 22.66 -23.66
N LYS A 138 -12.01 21.89 -24.66
CA LYS A 138 -13.39 21.90 -25.13
C LYS A 138 -14.29 21.05 -24.23
N LYS A 139 -13.71 20.03 -23.57
CA LYS A 139 -14.45 19.08 -22.76
C LYS A 139 -14.50 19.46 -21.29
N TYR A 140 -13.44 20.05 -20.76
CA TYR A 140 -13.31 20.37 -19.34
C TYR A 140 -13.48 21.85 -19.07
N VAL A 141 -14.16 22.16 -17.96
CA VAL A 141 -14.36 23.52 -17.48
C VAL A 141 -13.93 23.64 -16.03
N CYS A 142 -13.87 24.87 -15.52
CA CYS A 142 -13.52 25.11 -14.13
C CYS A 142 -14.52 24.43 -13.17
N GLY A 143 -14.03 23.64 -12.23
CA GLY A 143 -14.88 22.99 -11.24
C GLY A 143 -15.47 23.96 -10.21
N LYS A 144 -14.88 25.16 -10.09
CA LYS A 144 -15.31 26.16 -9.13
C LYS A 144 -16.42 27.09 -9.68
N CYS A 145 -16.24 27.62 -10.90
CA CYS A 145 -17.16 28.58 -11.49
C CYS A 145 -17.68 28.19 -12.87
N LYS A 146 -17.26 27.04 -13.39
CA LYS A 146 -17.60 26.53 -14.73
C LYS A 146 -17.13 27.39 -15.88
N GLY A 147 -16.21 28.34 -15.63
CA GLY A 147 -15.59 29.14 -16.66
C GLY A 147 -14.66 28.34 -17.55
N LYS A 148 -14.30 28.91 -18.71
CA LYS A 148 -13.39 28.24 -19.63
C LYS A 148 -11.99 28.20 -19.08
N LEU A 149 -11.33 27.03 -19.22
CA LEU A 149 -9.94 26.85 -18.86
C LEU A 149 -9.05 27.22 -20.04
N ARG A 150 -7.84 27.66 -19.73
CA ARG A 150 -6.83 27.93 -20.75
C ARG A 150 -5.46 27.48 -20.24
N LEU A 151 -4.58 27.16 -21.17
CA LEU A 151 -3.20 26.79 -20.84
C LEU A 151 -2.43 28.04 -20.43
N LYS A 152 -1.98 28.07 -19.17
CA LYS A 152 -1.19 29.20 -18.66
C LYS A 152 0.28 29.04 -19.00
N SER A 153 0.83 27.84 -18.73
CA SER A 153 2.22 27.56 -19.04
C SER A 153 2.48 26.07 -19.09
N GLN A 154 3.56 25.69 -19.76
CA GLN A 154 4.08 24.34 -19.73
C GLN A 154 5.24 24.32 -18.73
N ILE A 155 5.14 23.44 -17.72
CA ILE A 155 6.17 23.35 -16.71
C ILE A 155 7.25 22.41 -17.23
N THR A 156 8.47 22.92 -17.36
CA THR A 156 9.62 22.11 -17.74
C THR A 156 10.29 21.59 -16.48
N THR A 157 10.31 20.26 -16.31
CA THR A 157 11.00 19.61 -15.22
C THR A 157 12.31 19.04 -15.71
N ARG A 158 13.35 19.29 -14.93
CA ARG A 158 14.67 18.68 -15.18
C ARG A 158 14.88 17.52 -14.21
#